data_7b0b9007a52072ee4dee97cdf9e3ddae
#
_entry.id   7b0b9007a52072ee4dee97cdf9e3ddae
#
_cell.length_a   1.000
_cell.length_b   1.000
_cell.length_c   1.000
_cell.angle_alpha   90.00
_cell.angle_beta   90.00
_cell.angle_gamma   90.00
#
_symmetry.space_group_name_H-M   'P 1'
#
loop_
_entity.id
_entity.type
_entity.pdbx_description
1 polymer ?
#
loop_
_entity_poly.entity_id
_entity_poly.type
_entity_poly.pdbx_seq_one_letter_code
_entity_poly.pdbx_strand_id
1 'polypeptide(L)'
;MASSPHSSTHLYFLLVFFLLLAAATAFPVTSEFELGIQKRIHFRVYFHETFIGPDNTTVTVVNMSLPYTFGNIEIYDTVLRVGPDESSTFLGRVQGAGFHVSMREEVMLVPLVLVFTSGKFVNSTLTVIGRLDASGNSERAIVGGTGVFQYAWGKLVTETVTASVAKLVVAYDVYVVYYDDLHLKEQG
;
A
#
# COMPACT_ATOMS: atom_id res chain seq x y z
N MET A 1 27.91 -19.75 -67.79
CA MET A 1 26.71 -19.24 -67.15
C MET A 1 26.92 -19.24 -65.65
N ALA A 2 27.17 -18.10 -65.09
CA ALA A 2 27.39 -17.98 -63.64
C ALA A 2 26.06 -17.62 -62.98
N SER A 3 25.58 -18.48 -62.13
CA SER A 3 24.37 -18.25 -61.33
C SER A 3 24.70 -17.23 -60.24
N SER A 4 23.94 -16.16 -60.18
CA SER A 4 24.05 -15.03 -59.28
C SER A 4 23.82 -15.45 -57.81
N PRO A 5 24.73 -15.18 -56.86
CA PRO A 5 24.58 -15.55 -55.45
C PRO A 5 23.60 -14.62 -54.67
N HIS A 6 22.98 -13.64 -55.29
CA HIS A 6 22.15 -12.65 -54.62
C HIS A 6 20.74 -13.15 -54.24
N SER A 7 20.24 -14.22 -54.83
CA SER A 7 18.88 -14.74 -54.59
C SER A 7 18.74 -15.42 -53.23
N SER A 8 19.73 -16.11 -52.74
CA SER A 8 19.65 -16.85 -51.46
C SER A 8 19.75 -15.94 -50.24
N THR A 9 20.51 -14.82 -50.33
CA THR A 9 20.69 -13.88 -49.22
C THR A 9 19.38 -13.15 -48.89
N HIS A 10 18.62 -12.74 -49.93
CA HIS A 10 17.32 -12.11 -49.74
C HIS A 10 16.27 -13.08 -49.12
N LEU A 11 16.32 -14.35 -49.49
CA LEU A 11 15.44 -15.36 -48.96
C LEU A 11 15.73 -15.60 -47.46
N TYR A 12 17.01 -15.63 -47.03
CA TYR A 12 17.37 -15.71 -45.62
C TYR A 12 16.92 -14.51 -44.81
N PHE A 13 17.09 -13.28 -45.33
CA PHE A 13 16.60 -12.07 -44.66
C PHE A 13 15.09 -12.06 -44.51
N LEU A 14 14.35 -12.48 -45.52
CA LEU A 14 12.89 -12.60 -45.43
C LEU A 14 12.46 -13.66 -44.42
N LEU A 15 13.14 -14.82 -44.39
CA LEU A 15 12.83 -15.90 -43.44
C LEU A 15 13.11 -15.48 -42.00
N VAL A 16 14.23 -14.81 -41.73
CA VAL A 16 14.59 -14.26 -40.40
C VAL A 16 13.62 -13.15 -40.02
N PHE A 17 13.22 -12.28 -40.92
CA PHE A 17 12.24 -11.24 -40.68
C PHE A 17 10.87 -11.80 -40.32
N PHE A 18 10.38 -12.83 -41.06
CA PHE A 18 9.13 -13.51 -40.74
C PHE A 18 9.20 -14.28 -39.42
N LEU A 19 10.34 -14.90 -39.07
CA LEU A 19 10.55 -15.56 -37.80
C LEU A 19 10.54 -14.55 -36.62
N LEU A 20 11.17 -13.37 -36.80
CA LEU A 20 11.14 -12.30 -35.81
C LEU A 20 9.73 -11.68 -35.67
N LEU A 21 8.97 -11.55 -36.76
CA LEU A 21 7.58 -11.11 -36.71
C LEU A 21 6.69 -12.11 -35.99
N ALA A 22 6.85 -13.40 -36.24
CA ALA A 22 6.11 -14.47 -35.55
C ALA A 22 6.42 -14.52 -34.04
N ALA A 23 7.69 -14.26 -33.65
CA ALA A 23 8.08 -14.17 -32.24
C ALA A 23 7.50 -12.93 -31.54
N ALA A 24 7.32 -11.83 -32.28
CA ALA A 24 6.75 -10.58 -31.72
C ALA A 24 5.23 -10.66 -31.47
N THR A 25 4.52 -11.64 -32.05
CA THR A 25 3.07 -11.82 -31.85
C THR A 25 2.73 -12.84 -30.76
N ALA A 26 3.71 -13.50 -30.16
CA ALA A 26 3.50 -14.41 -29.04
C ALA A 26 3.35 -13.61 -27.74
N PHE A 27 2.27 -12.82 -27.61
CA PHE A 27 1.86 -12.33 -26.29
C PHE A 27 1.44 -13.52 -25.44
N PRO A 28 1.83 -13.56 -24.15
CA PRO A 28 1.32 -14.57 -23.26
C PRO A 28 -0.21 -14.53 -23.28
N VAL A 29 -0.84 -15.68 -23.26
CA VAL A 29 -2.29 -15.79 -23.17
C VAL A 29 -2.77 -14.96 -21.99
N THR A 30 -3.51 -13.89 -22.27
CA THR A 30 -4.12 -13.05 -21.24
C THR A 30 -5.42 -13.72 -20.80
N SER A 31 -5.52 -14.10 -19.52
CA SER A 31 -6.79 -14.52 -18.95
C SER A 31 -7.56 -13.29 -18.47
N GLU A 32 -8.83 -13.19 -18.81
CA GLU A 32 -9.74 -12.21 -18.23
C GLU A 32 -10.15 -12.68 -16.82
N PHE A 33 -10.34 -11.72 -15.91
CA PHE A 33 -10.91 -11.98 -14.59
C PHE A 33 -12.09 -11.04 -14.34
N GLU A 34 -13.04 -11.50 -13.56
CA GLU A 34 -14.18 -10.67 -13.13
C GLU A 34 -14.05 -10.37 -11.64
N LEU A 35 -14.27 -9.10 -11.29
CA LEU A 35 -14.46 -8.72 -9.91
C LEU A 35 -15.81 -9.22 -9.42
N GLY A 36 -15.85 -9.80 -8.22
CA GLY A 36 -17.08 -10.23 -7.58
C GLY A 36 -18.00 -9.07 -7.17
N ILE A 37 -18.86 -9.30 -6.20
CA ILE A 37 -19.82 -8.28 -5.76
C ILE A 37 -19.10 -7.21 -4.95
N GLN A 38 -19.30 -5.94 -5.33
CA GLN A 38 -18.77 -4.81 -4.58
C GLN A 38 -19.40 -4.73 -3.19
N LYS A 39 -18.57 -4.66 -2.17
CA LYS A 39 -18.94 -4.47 -0.77
C LYS A 39 -18.43 -3.11 -0.27
N ARG A 40 -19.12 -2.58 0.73
CA ARG A 40 -18.72 -1.36 1.44
C ARG A 40 -18.82 -1.62 2.92
N ILE A 41 -17.76 -1.30 3.64
CA ILE A 41 -17.75 -1.41 5.10
C ILE A 41 -17.13 -0.17 5.72
N HIS A 42 -17.54 0.11 6.94
CA HIS A 42 -16.89 1.04 7.85
C HIS A 42 -16.54 0.29 9.13
N PHE A 43 -15.34 0.50 9.65
CA PHE A 43 -14.92 -0.01 10.94
C PHE A 43 -13.91 0.94 11.58
N ARG A 44 -13.86 0.94 12.92
CA ARG A 44 -12.90 1.73 13.69
C ARG A 44 -11.90 0.80 14.34
N VAL A 45 -10.61 1.18 14.25
CA VAL A 45 -9.47 0.51 14.87
C VAL A 45 -8.52 1.55 15.45
N TYR A 46 -7.58 1.12 16.28
CA TYR A 46 -6.73 2.03 17.02
C TYR A 46 -5.26 1.70 16.80
N PHE A 47 -4.53 2.72 16.43
CA PHE A 47 -3.09 2.77 16.27
C PHE A 47 -2.48 3.13 17.62
N HIS A 48 -1.57 2.29 18.13
CA HIS A 48 -0.91 2.47 19.43
C HIS A 48 0.59 2.63 19.24
N GLU A 49 1.09 3.84 19.32
CA GLU A 49 2.48 4.19 19.10
C GLU A 49 3.19 4.45 20.43
N THR A 50 4.43 3.97 20.53
CA THR A 50 5.32 4.19 21.66
C THR A 50 6.60 4.86 21.16
N PHE A 51 6.96 6.01 21.74
CA PHE A 51 8.13 6.79 21.34
C PHE A 51 9.37 6.55 22.22
N ILE A 52 9.19 6.08 23.46
CA ILE A 52 10.24 5.97 24.46
C ILE A 52 10.24 4.57 25.09
N GLY A 53 11.44 4.04 25.34
CA GLY A 53 11.64 2.77 26.02
C GLY A 53 12.02 1.62 25.10
N PRO A 54 12.17 0.42 25.64
CA PRO A 54 12.60 -0.75 24.87
C PRO A 54 11.57 -1.20 23.83
N ASP A 55 10.29 -0.84 24.03
CA ASP A 55 9.18 -1.18 23.14
C ASP A 55 8.83 -0.02 22.19
N ASN A 56 9.83 0.83 21.88
CA ASN A 56 9.67 1.91 20.92
C ASN A 56 9.25 1.36 19.55
N THR A 57 8.18 1.91 18.99
CA THR A 57 7.58 1.48 17.71
C THR A 57 7.89 2.43 16.56
N THR A 58 8.57 3.55 16.84
CA THR A 58 8.91 4.58 15.86
C THR A 58 10.37 5.00 16.01
N VAL A 59 11.07 5.09 14.88
CA VAL A 59 12.46 5.50 14.83
C VAL A 59 12.66 6.57 13.77
N THR A 60 13.27 7.69 14.13
CA THR A 60 13.76 8.68 13.17
C THR A 60 15.07 8.18 12.55
N VAL A 61 15.04 7.86 11.27
CA VAL A 61 16.20 7.32 10.53
C VAL A 61 16.98 8.40 9.79
N VAL A 62 16.34 9.53 9.49
CA VAL A 62 16.97 10.73 8.93
C VAL A 62 16.53 11.93 9.74
N ASN A 63 17.50 12.73 10.23
CA ASN A 63 17.26 13.99 10.93
C ASN A 63 18.14 15.08 10.32
N MET A 64 17.53 15.99 9.56
CA MET A 64 18.20 17.07 8.85
C MET A 64 18.36 18.34 9.69
N SER A 65 17.72 18.43 10.84
CA SER A 65 17.70 19.62 11.71
C SER A 65 17.27 20.90 10.97
N LEU A 66 16.41 20.79 9.97
CA LEU A 66 15.84 21.90 9.23
C LEU A 66 14.52 22.40 9.86
N PRO A 67 14.10 23.67 9.57
CA PRO A 67 12.80 24.16 10.02
C PRO A 67 11.65 23.24 9.60
N TYR A 68 10.66 23.12 10.48
CA TYR A 68 9.49 22.24 10.26
C TYR A 68 9.88 20.77 10.06
N THR A 69 11.04 20.36 10.58
CA THR A 69 11.56 18.99 10.45
C THR A 69 11.73 18.53 8.99
N PHE A 70 11.72 19.46 8.02
CA PHE A 70 11.81 19.16 6.59
C PHE A 70 12.99 18.23 6.26
N GLY A 71 12.69 17.17 5.51
CA GLY A 71 13.65 16.13 5.11
C GLY A 71 13.84 15.01 6.15
N ASN A 72 13.24 15.11 7.33
CA ASN A 72 13.27 14.02 8.30
C ASN A 72 12.46 12.82 7.79
N ILE A 73 12.90 11.63 8.17
CA ILE A 73 12.23 10.37 7.84
C ILE A 73 12.06 9.56 9.13
N GLU A 74 10.85 9.12 9.36
CA GLU A 74 10.48 8.26 10.47
C GLU A 74 9.97 6.92 9.91
N ILE A 75 10.27 5.84 10.60
CA ILE A 75 9.78 4.49 10.29
C ILE A 75 8.99 3.98 11.48
N TYR A 76 7.83 3.41 11.22
CA TYR A 76 6.98 2.83 12.26
C TYR A 76 6.63 1.37 11.98
N ASP A 77 6.61 0.61 13.07
CA ASP A 77 6.02 -0.72 13.13
C ASP A 77 5.24 -0.81 14.44
N THR A 78 3.99 -0.40 14.41
CA THR A 78 3.21 -0.15 15.60
C THR A 78 2.00 -1.07 15.74
N VAL A 79 1.41 -1.15 16.91
CA VAL A 79 0.34 -2.09 17.24
C VAL A 79 -1.00 -1.55 16.78
N LEU A 80 -1.80 -2.42 16.15
CA LEU A 80 -3.19 -2.18 15.77
C LEU A 80 -4.13 -2.96 16.69
N ARG A 81 -5.12 -2.27 17.28
CA ARG A 81 -6.07 -2.86 18.24
C ARG A 81 -7.52 -2.48 17.95
N VAL A 82 -8.46 -3.20 18.59
CA VAL A 82 -9.90 -2.95 18.48
C VAL A 82 -10.35 -1.73 19.28
N GLY A 83 -9.63 -1.38 20.35
CA GLY A 83 -9.99 -0.29 21.26
C GLY A 83 -8.80 0.57 21.67
N PRO A 84 -9.07 1.69 22.34
CA PRO A 84 -8.03 2.63 22.75
C PRO A 84 -7.16 2.12 23.91
N ASP A 85 -7.62 1.14 24.67
CA ASP A 85 -6.89 0.57 25.78
C ASP A 85 -5.80 -0.40 25.31
N GLU A 86 -4.64 -0.40 25.93
CA GLU A 86 -3.55 -1.34 25.65
C GLU A 86 -3.91 -2.81 25.87
N SER A 87 -4.89 -3.08 26.74
CA SER A 87 -5.45 -4.41 26.98
C SER A 87 -6.46 -4.86 25.92
N SER A 88 -6.89 -3.97 25.04
CA SER A 88 -7.88 -4.29 24.02
C SER A 88 -7.33 -5.31 22.99
N THR A 89 -8.23 -6.00 22.32
CA THR A 89 -7.88 -7.10 21.42
C THR A 89 -6.91 -6.65 20.33
N PHE A 90 -5.81 -7.36 20.21
CA PHE A 90 -4.81 -7.17 19.15
C PHE A 90 -5.38 -7.62 17.80
N LEU A 91 -5.20 -6.78 16.78
CA LEU A 91 -5.63 -7.06 15.40
C LEU A 91 -4.46 -7.29 14.45
N GLY A 92 -3.33 -6.68 14.75
CA GLY A 92 -2.18 -6.74 13.87
C GLY A 92 -1.24 -5.54 14.06
N ARG A 93 -0.66 -5.08 12.96
CA ARG A 93 0.32 -3.99 13.00
C ARG A 93 0.02 -2.93 11.94
N VAL A 94 0.55 -1.73 12.18
CA VAL A 94 0.62 -0.67 11.18
C VAL A 94 2.10 -0.42 10.90
N GLN A 95 2.50 -0.63 9.65
CA GLN A 95 3.88 -0.52 9.20
C GLN A 95 3.98 0.56 8.13
N GLY A 96 4.99 1.42 8.21
CA GLY A 96 5.13 2.49 7.25
C GLY A 96 6.22 3.49 7.56
N ALA A 97 6.12 4.65 6.91
CA ALA A 97 7.05 5.75 7.07
C ALA A 97 6.34 7.10 7.09
N GLY A 98 6.95 8.07 7.76
CA GLY A 98 6.62 9.49 7.69
C GLY A 98 7.74 10.26 7.00
N PHE A 99 7.42 10.94 5.93
CA PHE A 99 8.36 11.81 5.22
C PHE A 99 7.95 13.26 5.47
N HIS A 100 8.79 14.04 6.15
CA HIS A 100 8.54 15.46 6.39
C HIS A 100 8.81 16.25 5.10
N VAL A 101 7.76 16.69 4.43
CA VAL A 101 7.81 17.14 3.04
C VAL A 101 7.52 18.62 2.85
N SER A 102 7.27 19.39 3.92
CA SER A 102 6.96 20.81 3.82
C SER A 102 8.07 21.67 4.39
N MET A 103 8.44 22.72 3.68
CA MET A 103 9.39 23.77 4.11
C MET A 103 8.71 24.93 4.86
N ARG A 104 7.39 24.88 5.05
CA ARG A 104 6.60 26.02 5.59
C ARG A 104 5.71 25.65 6.76
N GLU A 105 5.47 24.39 6.99
CA GLU A 105 4.58 23.85 8.03
C GLU A 105 4.98 22.42 8.40
N GLU A 106 4.58 21.95 9.57
CA GLU A 106 4.81 20.57 9.99
C GLU A 106 3.83 19.64 9.28
N VAL A 107 4.29 19.01 8.22
CA VAL A 107 3.52 18.10 7.37
C VAL A 107 4.35 16.91 6.95
N MET A 108 3.74 15.76 7.06
CA MET A 108 4.28 14.50 6.55
C MET A 108 3.45 13.96 5.38
N LEU A 109 4.12 13.35 4.42
CA LEU A 109 3.55 12.35 3.54
C LEU A 109 3.69 10.99 4.23
N VAL A 110 2.58 10.29 4.44
CA VAL A 110 2.55 9.06 5.23
C VAL A 110 2.00 7.90 4.41
N PRO A 111 2.87 7.10 3.74
CA PRO A 111 2.52 5.77 3.28
C PRO A 111 2.55 4.79 4.46
N LEU A 112 1.49 4.01 4.62
CA LEU A 112 1.42 2.96 5.62
C LEU A 112 0.56 1.78 5.16
N VAL A 113 0.79 0.64 5.79
CA VAL A 113 0.04 -0.60 5.56
C VAL A 113 -0.54 -1.07 6.89
N LEU A 114 -1.85 -1.24 6.95
CA LEU A 114 -2.52 -1.97 8.02
C LEU A 114 -2.40 -3.46 7.69
N VAL A 115 -1.73 -4.22 8.56
CA VAL A 115 -1.51 -5.66 8.42
C VAL A 115 -2.37 -6.37 9.46
N PHE A 116 -3.38 -7.10 9.01
CA PHE A 116 -4.30 -7.83 9.89
C PHE A 116 -3.78 -9.27 10.09
N THR A 117 -3.34 -9.58 11.31
CA THR A 117 -2.84 -10.91 11.69
C THR A 117 -3.80 -11.68 12.56
N SER A 118 -4.93 -11.06 12.94
CA SER A 118 -6.00 -11.68 13.71
C SER A 118 -7.37 -11.07 13.38
N GLY A 119 -8.43 -11.69 13.86
CA GLY A 119 -9.81 -11.23 13.69
C GLY A 119 -10.38 -11.48 12.29
N LYS A 120 -11.42 -10.73 11.97
CA LYS A 120 -12.24 -10.94 10.74
C LYS A 120 -11.42 -10.82 9.44
N PHE A 121 -10.39 -9.99 9.42
CA PHE A 121 -9.62 -9.66 8.23
C PHE A 121 -8.21 -10.28 8.25
N VAL A 122 -8.02 -11.34 9.02
CA VAL A 122 -6.74 -12.06 9.10
C VAL A 122 -6.18 -12.38 7.71
N ASN A 123 -4.85 -12.28 7.55
CA ASN A 123 -4.13 -12.46 6.28
C ASN A 123 -4.47 -11.43 5.19
N SER A 124 -4.99 -10.27 5.58
CA SER A 124 -5.29 -9.17 4.67
C SER A 124 -4.50 -7.92 5.04
N THR A 125 -4.33 -7.04 4.07
CA THR A 125 -3.72 -5.72 4.27
C THR A 125 -4.54 -4.62 3.64
N LEU A 126 -4.40 -3.38 4.18
CA LEU A 126 -4.86 -2.15 3.53
C LEU A 126 -3.68 -1.19 3.40
N THR A 127 -3.46 -0.67 2.19
CA THR A 127 -2.44 0.35 1.91
C THR A 127 -3.07 1.73 1.91
N VAL A 128 -2.51 2.63 2.70
CA VAL A 128 -2.98 4.01 2.89
C VAL A 128 -1.85 4.97 2.57
N ILE A 129 -2.16 6.08 1.91
CA ILE A 129 -1.21 7.16 1.67
C ILE A 129 -1.92 8.50 1.72
N GLY A 130 -1.24 9.51 2.21
CA GLY A 130 -1.73 10.88 2.19
C GLY A 130 -0.97 11.81 3.12
N ARG A 131 -1.45 13.04 3.17
CA ARG A 131 -0.91 14.10 3.99
C ARG A 131 -1.37 13.93 5.43
N LEU A 132 -0.46 14.13 6.37
CA LEU A 132 -0.72 14.28 7.79
C LEU A 132 -0.11 15.61 8.25
N ASP A 133 -0.91 16.49 8.81
CA ASP A 133 -0.45 17.75 9.40
C ASP A 133 -0.38 17.69 10.93
N ALA A 134 0.11 18.76 11.52
CA ALA A 134 0.32 18.86 12.98
C ALA A 134 -0.97 18.74 13.82
N SER A 135 -2.16 18.84 13.22
CA SER A 135 -3.41 18.61 13.95
C SER A 135 -3.61 17.15 14.34
N GLY A 136 -2.94 16.22 13.64
CA GLY A 136 -3.12 14.78 13.80
C GLY A 136 -4.44 14.25 13.25
N ASN A 137 -5.35 15.14 12.85
CA ASN A 137 -6.63 14.79 12.25
C ASN A 137 -6.52 14.92 10.73
N SER A 138 -6.57 13.81 10.03
CA SER A 138 -6.39 13.80 8.58
C SER A 138 -7.30 12.80 7.89
N GLU A 139 -7.61 13.09 6.64
CA GLU A 139 -8.19 12.11 5.72
C GLU A 139 -7.09 11.66 4.75
N ARG A 140 -6.91 10.35 4.61
CA ARG A 140 -5.91 9.75 3.72
C ARG A 140 -6.56 8.70 2.83
N ALA A 141 -6.06 8.58 1.60
CA ALA A 141 -6.59 7.62 0.63
C ALA A 141 -6.19 6.18 0.96
N ILE A 142 -7.13 5.25 0.91
CA ILE A 142 -6.86 3.83 0.78
C ILE A 142 -6.69 3.55 -0.71
N VAL A 143 -5.51 3.12 -1.11
CA VAL A 143 -5.12 2.96 -2.52
C VAL A 143 -5.03 1.51 -2.97
N GLY A 144 -5.24 0.56 -2.05
CA GLY A 144 -5.23 -0.86 -2.35
C GLY A 144 -5.20 -1.71 -1.09
N GLY A 145 -5.13 -3.01 -1.29
CA GLY A 145 -4.98 -4.00 -0.23
C GLY A 145 -4.76 -5.40 -0.79
N THR A 146 -4.60 -6.37 0.10
CA THR A 146 -4.43 -7.79 -0.24
C THR A 146 -5.43 -8.65 0.54
N GLY A 147 -5.52 -9.92 0.20
CA GLY A 147 -6.47 -10.84 0.83
C GLY A 147 -7.91 -10.40 0.59
N VAL A 148 -8.70 -10.27 1.65
CA VAL A 148 -10.10 -9.79 1.56
C VAL A 148 -10.20 -8.40 0.90
N PHE A 149 -9.14 -7.59 1.00
CA PHE A 149 -9.11 -6.23 0.48
C PHE A 149 -8.43 -6.10 -0.89
N GLN A 150 -8.32 -7.18 -1.64
CA GLN A 150 -7.82 -7.12 -3.01
C GLN A 150 -8.68 -6.18 -3.85
N TYR A 151 -8.02 -5.29 -4.64
CA TYR A 151 -8.67 -4.20 -5.40
C TYR A 151 -9.47 -3.20 -4.56
N ALA A 152 -9.24 -3.14 -3.25
CA ALA A 152 -9.91 -2.19 -2.38
C ALA A 152 -9.47 -0.75 -2.64
N TRP A 153 -10.36 0.18 -2.35
CA TRP A 153 -10.14 1.62 -2.34
C TRP A 153 -11.05 2.30 -1.32
N GLY A 154 -10.72 3.52 -0.94
CA GLY A 154 -11.54 4.23 0.03
C GLY A 154 -10.79 5.33 0.75
N LYS A 155 -11.14 5.56 2.01
CA LYS A 155 -10.48 6.55 2.86
C LYS A 155 -10.31 6.06 4.30
N LEU A 156 -9.28 6.58 4.93
CA LEU A 156 -9.02 6.47 6.36
C LEU A 156 -9.05 7.87 6.96
N VAL A 157 -9.86 8.05 8.02
CA VAL A 157 -9.92 9.31 8.78
C VAL A 157 -9.30 9.07 10.13
N THR A 158 -8.44 9.97 10.59
CA THR A 158 -7.74 9.86 11.87
C THR A 158 -8.28 10.86 12.88
N GLU A 159 -8.32 10.43 14.15
CA GLU A 159 -8.65 11.25 15.31
C GLU A 159 -7.68 10.90 16.43
N THR A 160 -6.95 11.90 16.95
CA THR A 160 -6.08 11.70 18.10
C THR A 160 -6.90 11.49 19.36
N VAL A 161 -6.75 10.31 19.98
CA VAL A 161 -7.46 9.93 21.23
C VAL A 161 -6.65 10.32 22.46
N THR A 162 -5.36 9.98 22.45
CA THR A 162 -4.44 10.29 23.53
C THR A 162 -3.07 10.65 22.96
N ALA A 163 -2.46 11.70 23.46
CA ALA A 163 -1.10 12.09 23.10
C ALA A 163 -0.30 12.45 24.34
N SER A 164 0.92 11.92 24.44
CA SER A 164 1.90 12.23 25.47
C SER A 164 3.30 12.19 24.87
N VAL A 165 4.32 12.59 25.62
CA VAL A 165 5.72 12.45 25.18
C VAL A 165 6.17 11.00 24.98
N ALA A 166 5.48 10.03 25.57
CA ALA A 166 5.87 8.63 25.51
C ALA A 166 4.99 7.79 24.56
N LYS A 167 3.73 8.18 24.40
CA LYS A 167 2.73 7.36 23.70
C LYS A 167 1.73 8.22 22.94
N LEU A 168 1.27 7.66 21.82
CA LEU A 168 0.19 8.22 21.01
C LEU A 168 -0.83 7.12 20.69
N VAL A 169 -2.13 7.42 20.88
CA VAL A 169 -3.22 6.56 20.45
C VAL A 169 -4.07 7.35 19.47
N VAL A 170 -4.23 6.80 18.27
CA VAL A 170 -5.03 7.41 17.20
C VAL A 170 -6.14 6.46 16.79
N ALA A 171 -7.36 6.94 16.76
CA ALA A 171 -8.47 6.23 16.15
C ALA A 171 -8.40 6.35 14.62
N TYR A 172 -8.60 5.23 13.94
CA TYR A 172 -8.70 5.12 12.49
C TYR A 172 -10.11 4.70 12.12
N ASP A 173 -10.88 5.62 11.54
CA ASP A 173 -12.13 5.32 10.88
C ASP A 173 -11.84 4.90 9.43
N VAL A 174 -12.03 3.64 9.15
CA VAL A 174 -11.73 3.02 7.87
C VAL A 174 -13.00 2.85 7.06
N TYR A 175 -13.12 3.59 5.96
CA TYR A 175 -14.21 3.46 4.98
C TYR A 175 -13.64 2.82 3.73
N VAL A 176 -13.97 1.57 3.49
CA VAL A 176 -13.38 0.79 2.40
C VAL A 176 -14.43 0.14 1.52
N VAL A 177 -14.21 0.24 0.23
CA VAL A 177 -14.89 -0.49 -0.83
C VAL A 177 -13.98 -1.61 -1.28
N TYR A 178 -14.49 -2.83 -1.38
CA TYR A 178 -13.76 -4.02 -1.81
C TYR A 178 -14.69 -4.97 -2.56
N TYR A 179 -14.15 -6.05 -3.09
CA TYR A 179 -14.92 -7.06 -3.82
C TYR A 179 -14.77 -8.41 -3.11
N ASP A 180 -15.90 -9.10 -2.89
CA ASP A 180 -15.85 -10.49 -2.49
C ASP A 180 -15.71 -11.37 -3.74
N ASP A 181 -14.93 -12.42 -3.63
CA ASP A 181 -14.63 -13.38 -4.68
C ASP A 181 -14.16 -12.80 -6.02
N LEU A 182 -12.96 -13.20 -6.41
CA LEU A 182 -12.44 -13.00 -7.76
C LEU A 182 -12.69 -14.30 -8.55
N HIS A 183 -13.46 -14.19 -9.62
CA HIS A 183 -13.68 -15.31 -10.53
C HIS A 183 -12.73 -15.20 -11.72
N LEU A 184 -11.89 -16.20 -11.92
CA LEU A 184 -11.15 -16.36 -13.17
C LEU A 184 -12.14 -16.92 -14.20
N LYS A 185 -12.28 -16.24 -15.35
CA LYS A 185 -12.98 -16.83 -16.49
C LYS A 185 -12.11 -17.96 -17.03
N GLU A 186 -12.57 -19.19 -16.90
CA GLU A 186 -12.02 -20.29 -17.69
C GLU A 186 -12.32 -20.00 -19.17
N GLN A 187 -11.27 -19.92 -19.96
CA GLN A 187 -11.43 -19.83 -21.42
C GLN A 187 -11.93 -21.21 -21.88
N GLY A 188 -13.19 -21.28 -22.32
CA GLY A 188 -13.79 -22.42 -22.98
C GLY A 188 -13.28 -22.58 -24.42
#